data_fd3fa8755f990b2cb57b22a459391298
#
_entry.id   fd3fa8755f990b2cb57b22a459391298
#
_cell.length_a   1.000
_cell.length_b   1.000
_cell.length_c   1.000
_cell.angle_alpha   90.00
_cell.angle_beta   90.00
_cell.angle_gamma   90.00
#
_symmetry.space_group_name_H-M   'P 1'
#
loop_
_entity.id
_entity.type
_entity.pdbx_description
1 polymer ?
#
loop_
_entity_poly.entity_id
_entity_poly.type
_entity_poly.pdbx_seq_one_letter_code
_entity_poly.pdbx_strand_id
1 'polypeptide(L)'
;MDRAVKIEASLACANFKNLERDIRQLEEAKIDYIHVDMMDGTFVPNLALDFTILKAVKELTDIPVECHLMIQEPERYIERTAAFAPEFISIHVEATRHVQKALRQIRDSGVKAGIALNPATSIATLSYILDDIDLITVMTVNPGFAGQVLIPATICKLADIRNLVDSAGYSHIELQVDGNVSFENIPLMIHSGATMLVGGTSSVFHKQYSIGQAVCAVRALIKSSTAA
;
A
#
# COMPACT_ATOMS: atom_id res chain seq x y z
N MET A 1 15.64 -12.37 10.00
CA MET A 1 14.34 -13.05 10.21
C MET A 1 13.66 -13.13 8.86
N ASP A 2 13.19 -14.32 8.51
CA ASP A 2 12.48 -14.54 7.24
C ASP A 2 11.08 -13.91 7.37
N ARG A 3 10.89 -12.71 6.76
CA ARG A 3 9.60 -12.00 6.80
C ARG A 3 8.79 -12.44 5.60
N ALA A 4 7.57 -12.88 5.85
CA ALA A 4 6.64 -13.21 4.77
C ALA A 4 6.30 -11.93 3.98
N VAL A 5 6.53 -11.97 2.66
CA VAL A 5 6.18 -10.86 1.76
C VAL A 5 4.75 -11.07 1.25
N LYS A 6 3.91 -10.05 1.40
CA LYS A 6 2.50 -10.03 1.03
C LYS A 6 2.29 -9.30 -0.29
N ILE A 7 1.27 -9.68 -1.03
CA ILE A 7 0.90 -9.07 -2.31
C ILE A 7 -0.44 -8.37 -2.14
N GLU A 8 -0.49 -7.11 -2.51
CA GLU A 8 -1.71 -6.32 -2.56
C GLU A 8 -2.10 -6.03 -3.99
N ALA A 9 -3.39 -6.03 -4.28
CA ALA A 9 -3.91 -5.66 -5.59
C ALA A 9 -4.43 -4.22 -5.55
N SER A 10 -3.75 -3.29 -6.26
CA SER A 10 -4.25 -1.91 -6.40
C SER A 10 -5.53 -1.88 -7.22
N LEU A 11 -6.65 -1.65 -6.56
CA LEU A 11 -7.97 -1.66 -7.19
C LEU A 11 -8.12 -0.56 -8.25
N ALA A 12 -7.35 0.52 -8.16
CA ALA A 12 -7.31 1.57 -9.18
C ALA A 12 -6.91 1.05 -10.58
N CYS A 13 -6.27 -0.15 -10.64
CA CYS A 13 -5.85 -0.80 -11.88
C CYS A 13 -6.83 -1.87 -12.37
N ALA A 14 -7.91 -2.16 -11.64
CA ALA A 14 -8.90 -3.15 -11.99
C ALA A 14 -9.81 -2.71 -13.15
N ASN A 15 -10.51 -3.66 -13.74
CA ASN A 15 -11.50 -3.37 -14.77
C ASN A 15 -12.85 -3.03 -14.15
N PHE A 16 -13.13 -1.74 -13.93
CA PHE A 16 -14.38 -1.27 -13.32
C PHE A 16 -15.66 -1.65 -14.08
N LYS A 17 -15.58 -2.02 -15.36
CA LYS A 17 -16.73 -2.58 -16.10
C LYS A 17 -17.09 -3.98 -15.64
N ASN A 18 -16.16 -4.70 -14.99
CA ASN A 18 -16.30 -6.08 -14.55
C ASN A 18 -15.59 -6.28 -13.20
N LEU A 19 -15.78 -5.35 -12.26
CA LEU A 19 -15.08 -5.32 -10.98
C LEU A 19 -15.25 -6.62 -10.19
N GLU A 20 -16.48 -7.15 -10.10
CA GLU A 20 -16.76 -8.40 -9.41
C GLU A 20 -15.93 -9.56 -9.98
N ARG A 21 -15.84 -9.68 -11.31
CA ARG A 21 -15.02 -10.72 -11.96
C ARG A 21 -13.55 -10.62 -11.54
N ASP A 22 -12.99 -9.42 -11.53
CA ASP A 22 -11.58 -9.21 -11.17
C ASP A 22 -11.36 -9.54 -9.68
N ILE A 23 -12.30 -9.18 -8.79
CA ILE A 23 -12.25 -9.53 -7.35
C ILE A 23 -12.30 -11.06 -7.18
N ARG A 24 -13.20 -11.78 -7.88
CA ARG A 24 -13.23 -13.25 -7.82
C ARG A 24 -11.92 -13.88 -8.29
N GLN A 25 -11.30 -13.35 -9.35
CA GLN A 25 -9.99 -13.82 -9.80
C GLN A 25 -8.87 -13.54 -8.77
N LEU A 26 -8.94 -12.44 -8.03
CA LEU A 26 -8.02 -12.15 -6.93
C LEU A 26 -8.21 -13.14 -5.76
N GLU A 27 -9.45 -13.50 -5.41
CA GLU A 27 -9.75 -14.54 -4.42
C GLU A 27 -9.17 -15.90 -4.83
N GLU A 28 -9.44 -16.33 -6.07
CA GLU A 28 -8.90 -17.59 -6.63
C GLU A 28 -7.37 -17.61 -6.64
N ALA A 29 -6.74 -16.47 -6.94
CA ALA A 29 -5.29 -16.29 -6.91
C ALA A 29 -4.72 -16.18 -5.48
N LYS A 30 -5.60 -16.14 -4.45
CA LYS A 30 -5.24 -15.99 -3.03
C LYS A 30 -4.37 -14.75 -2.79
N ILE A 31 -4.81 -13.59 -3.33
CA ILE A 31 -4.17 -12.31 -3.01
C ILE A 31 -4.26 -12.05 -1.51
N ASP A 32 -3.26 -11.39 -0.94
CA ASP A 32 -3.22 -11.19 0.52
C ASP A 32 -4.08 -9.99 0.94
N TYR A 33 -4.10 -8.91 0.12
CA TYR A 33 -4.86 -7.69 0.39
C TYR A 33 -5.42 -7.07 -0.90
N ILE A 34 -6.47 -6.28 -0.74
CA ILE A 34 -6.93 -5.30 -1.74
C ILE A 34 -6.49 -3.92 -1.27
N HIS A 35 -5.77 -3.19 -2.11
CA HIS A 35 -5.33 -1.82 -1.89
C HIS A 35 -6.31 -0.85 -2.57
N VAL A 36 -6.88 0.07 -1.80
CA VAL A 36 -7.87 1.04 -2.27
C VAL A 36 -7.30 2.45 -2.18
N ASP A 37 -6.90 2.98 -3.35
CA ASP A 37 -6.37 4.34 -3.51
C ASP A 37 -7.50 5.37 -3.53
N MET A 38 -7.73 6.09 -2.43
CA MET A 38 -8.75 7.14 -2.33
C MET A 38 -8.11 8.52 -2.57
N MET A 39 -8.60 9.25 -3.57
CA MET A 39 -8.03 10.53 -4.02
C MET A 39 -9.09 11.63 -4.08
N ASP A 40 -8.74 12.84 -3.61
CA ASP A 40 -9.65 13.98 -3.45
C ASP A 40 -9.49 15.09 -4.49
N GLY A 41 -8.52 14.98 -5.41
CA GLY A 41 -8.21 16.04 -6.39
C GLY A 41 -7.49 17.26 -5.78
N THR A 42 -7.16 17.21 -4.49
CA THR A 42 -6.48 18.30 -3.76
C THR A 42 -5.06 17.89 -3.37
N PHE A 43 -4.90 16.78 -2.67
CA PHE A 43 -3.57 16.24 -2.34
C PHE A 43 -2.86 15.72 -3.59
N VAL A 44 -3.58 15.07 -4.48
CA VAL A 44 -3.12 14.65 -5.81
C VAL A 44 -4.07 15.19 -6.89
N PRO A 45 -3.59 15.52 -8.12
CA PRO A 45 -4.42 16.09 -9.18
C PRO A 45 -5.25 15.00 -9.90
N ASN A 46 -5.90 14.13 -9.14
CA ASN A 46 -6.76 13.06 -9.63
C ASN A 46 -7.89 12.79 -8.63
N LEU A 47 -9.02 12.29 -9.13
CA LEU A 47 -10.15 11.80 -8.35
C LEU A 47 -10.26 10.29 -8.57
N ALA A 48 -10.16 9.50 -7.53
CA ALA A 48 -10.25 8.05 -7.63
C ALA A 48 -10.82 7.45 -6.35
N LEU A 49 -11.51 6.33 -6.52
CA LEU A 49 -12.10 5.44 -5.54
C LEU A 49 -12.69 6.17 -4.31
N ASP A 50 -13.96 6.03 -4.15
CA ASP A 50 -14.71 6.63 -3.04
C ASP A 50 -15.28 5.56 -2.10
N PHE A 51 -16.03 6.00 -1.10
CA PHE A 51 -16.71 5.12 -0.15
C PHE A 51 -17.73 4.19 -0.81
N THR A 52 -18.25 4.52 -2.00
CA THR A 52 -19.18 3.67 -2.74
C THR A 52 -18.47 2.44 -3.26
N ILE A 53 -17.27 2.63 -3.80
CA ILE A 53 -16.42 1.52 -4.26
C ILE A 53 -15.94 0.68 -3.07
N LEU A 54 -15.50 1.33 -1.97
CA LEU A 54 -15.07 0.62 -0.77
C LEU A 54 -16.20 -0.27 -0.22
N LYS A 55 -17.43 0.24 -0.18
CA LYS A 55 -18.62 -0.53 0.21
C LYS A 55 -18.83 -1.72 -0.73
N ALA A 56 -18.81 -1.51 -2.03
CA ALA A 56 -18.99 -2.57 -3.02
C ALA A 56 -17.93 -3.69 -2.86
N VAL A 57 -16.67 -3.33 -2.63
CA VAL A 57 -15.58 -4.30 -2.39
C VAL A 57 -15.88 -5.14 -1.14
N LYS A 58 -16.26 -4.50 -0.03
CA LYS A 58 -16.57 -5.18 1.24
C LYS A 58 -17.80 -6.08 1.15
N GLU A 59 -18.72 -5.80 0.23
CA GLU A 59 -19.89 -6.66 -0.05
C GLU A 59 -19.55 -7.85 -0.97
N LEU A 60 -18.47 -7.73 -1.77
CA LEU A 60 -18.07 -8.74 -2.75
C LEU A 60 -17.08 -9.77 -2.20
N THR A 61 -16.27 -9.42 -1.18
CA THR A 61 -15.18 -10.28 -0.74
C THR A 61 -14.81 -10.07 0.74
N ASP A 62 -14.27 -11.14 1.34
CA ASP A 62 -13.65 -11.11 2.67
C ASP A 62 -12.13 -10.86 2.63
N ILE A 63 -11.53 -10.64 1.46
CA ILE A 63 -10.11 -10.28 1.35
C ILE A 63 -9.87 -9.02 2.20
N PRO A 64 -8.86 -9.01 3.09
CA PRO A 64 -8.51 -7.82 3.86
C PRO A 64 -8.25 -6.61 2.95
N VAL A 65 -8.72 -5.43 3.37
CA VAL A 65 -8.56 -4.18 2.61
C VAL A 65 -7.62 -3.25 3.33
N GLU A 66 -6.71 -2.65 2.60
CA GLU A 66 -5.95 -1.49 3.01
C GLU A 66 -6.49 -0.27 2.27
N CYS A 67 -6.80 0.81 3.01
CA CYS A 67 -7.28 2.08 2.47
C CYS A 67 -6.15 3.10 2.48
N HIS A 68 -5.65 3.47 1.30
CA HIS A 68 -4.63 4.50 1.13
C HIS A 68 -5.26 5.86 0.84
N LEU A 69 -5.23 6.75 1.82
CA LEU A 69 -5.87 8.06 1.73
C LEU A 69 -4.89 9.11 1.16
N MET A 70 -4.91 9.29 -0.14
CA MET A 70 -4.26 10.42 -0.84
C MET A 70 -5.19 11.64 -0.83
N ILE A 71 -5.50 12.11 0.39
CA ILE A 71 -6.54 13.11 0.68
C ILE A 71 -5.94 14.18 1.59
N GLN A 72 -6.20 15.44 1.28
CA GLN A 72 -5.82 16.57 2.14
C GLN A 72 -6.68 16.57 3.41
N GLU A 73 -6.07 16.81 4.59
CA GLU A 73 -6.72 16.74 5.89
C GLU A 73 -7.44 15.38 6.12
N PRO A 74 -6.71 14.23 6.01
CA PRO A 74 -7.31 12.89 6.05
C PRO A 74 -8.05 12.60 7.36
N GLU A 75 -7.72 13.29 8.45
CA GLU A 75 -8.40 13.19 9.74
C GLU A 75 -9.92 13.40 9.68
N ARG A 76 -10.40 14.08 8.65
CA ARG A 76 -11.84 14.30 8.41
C ARG A 76 -12.56 13.06 7.88
N TYR A 77 -11.80 12.08 7.38
CA TYR A 77 -12.33 10.89 6.70
C TYR A 77 -12.03 9.58 7.44
N ILE A 78 -11.13 9.60 8.43
CA ILE A 78 -10.67 8.41 9.18
C ILE A 78 -11.86 7.64 9.77
N GLU A 79 -12.74 8.30 10.53
CA GLU A 79 -13.87 7.66 11.17
C GLU A 79 -14.81 6.97 10.16
N ARG A 80 -15.10 7.67 9.07
CA ARG A 80 -15.93 7.12 7.99
C ARG A 80 -15.27 5.94 7.28
N THR A 81 -13.95 5.99 7.07
CA THR A 81 -13.19 4.88 6.47
C THR A 81 -13.16 3.70 7.42
N ALA A 82 -12.90 3.92 8.71
CA ALA A 82 -12.84 2.89 9.73
C ALA A 82 -14.18 2.13 9.91
N ALA A 83 -15.32 2.79 9.63
CA ALA A 83 -16.64 2.15 9.66
C ALA A 83 -16.78 0.96 8.69
N PHE A 84 -15.91 0.86 7.66
CA PHE A 84 -15.86 -0.29 6.75
C PHE A 84 -14.92 -1.40 7.25
N ALA A 85 -14.31 -1.24 8.43
CA ALA A 85 -13.38 -2.19 9.04
C ALA A 85 -12.28 -2.66 8.06
N PRO A 86 -11.49 -1.74 7.47
CA PRO A 86 -10.30 -2.14 6.74
C PRO A 86 -9.24 -2.67 7.72
N GLU A 87 -8.28 -3.44 7.23
CA GLU A 87 -7.14 -3.91 8.05
C GLU A 87 -6.18 -2.75 8.37
N PHE A 88 -5.93 -1.87 7.38
CA PHE A 88 -5.10 -0.69 7.53
C PHE A 88 -5.80 0.55 6.94
N ILE A 89 -5.51 1.70 7.54
CA ILE A 89 -5.73 3.01 6.93
C ILE A 89 -4.39 3.71 6.89
N SER A 90 -3.92 4.01 5.66
CA SER A 90 -2.68 4.75 5.43
C SER A 90 -2.98 6.19 5.05
N ILE A 91 -2.29 7.14 5.71
CA ILE A 91 -2.38 8.57 5.43
C ILE A 91 -1.00 9.10 5.05
N HIS A 92 -0.94 10.13 4.21
CA HIS A 92 0.32 10.77 3.88
C HIS A 92 0.78 11.72 5.00
N VAL A 93 2.08 11.64 5.36
CA VAL A 93 2.66 12.56 6.35
C VAL A 93 2.55 14.02 5.89
N GLU A 94 2.54 14.26 4.58
CA GLU A 94 2.43 15.59 3.95
C GLU A 94 0.99 16.13 3.94
N ALA A 95 -0.02 15.27 4.16
CA ALA A 95 -1.42 15.62 4.00
C ALA A 95 -2.07 16.22 5.27
N THR A 96 -1.40 16.13 6.41
CA THR A 96 -1.91 16.61 7.69
C THR A 96 -0.87 17.45 8.46
N ARG A 97 -1.35 18.39 9.28
CA ARG A 97 -0.50 19.20 10.19
C ARG A 97 -0.19 18.48 11.49
N HIS A 98 -0.99 17.50 11.87
CA HIS A 98 -0.95 16.81 13.16
C HIS A 98 -0.91 15.29 12.98
N VAL A 99 0.15 14.81 12.30
CA VAL A 99 0.27 13.41 11.89
C VAL A 99 0.09 12.42 13.04
N GLN A 100 0.74 12.66 14.19
CA GLN A 100 0.62 11.78 15.36
C GLN A 100 -0.83 11.68 15.84
N LYS A 101 -1.56 12.81 15.89
CA LYS A 101 -2.98 12.83 16.26
C LYS A 101 -3.83 12.03 15.28
N ALA A 102 -3.57 12.15 13.98
CA ALA A 102 -4.30 11.40 12.95
C ALA A 102 -4.04 9.89 13.03
N LEU A 103 -2.79 9.47 13.26
CA LEU A 103 -2.43 8.06 13.50
C LEU A 103 -3.15 7.50 14.74
N ARG A 104 -3.17 8.25 15.85
CA ARG A 104 -3.94 7.86 17.06
C ARG A 104 -5.43 7.72 16.76
N GLN A 105 -6.02 8.64 16.00
CA GLN A 105 -7.44 8.55 15.61
C GLN A 105 -7.73 7.25 14.83
N ILE A 106 -6.82 6.82 13.93
CA ILE A 106 -6.95 5.53 13.23
C ILE A 106 -6.94 4.38 14.24
N ARG A 107 -5.94 4.34 15.13
CA ARG A 107 -5.81 3.26 16.13
C ARG A 107 -6.97 3.23 17.12
N ASP A 108 -7.44 4.39 17.56
CA ASP A 108 -8.60 4.50 18.48
C ASP A 108 -9.89 4.02 17.81
N SER A 109 -9.95 4.00 16.47
CA SER A 109 -11.04 3.40 15.70
C SER A 109 -10.94 1.87 15.54
N GLY A 110 -9.91 1.24 16.15
CA GLY A 110 -9.69 -0.20 16.09
C GLY A 110 -9.04 -0.71 14.80
N VAL A 111 -8.48 0.19 13.97
CA VAL A 111 -7.82 -0.12 12.70
C VAL A 111 -6.31 0.08 12.83
N LYS A 112 -5.51 -0.72 12.14
CA LYS A 112 -4.04 -0.55 12.09
C LYS A 112 -3.68 0.73 11.32
N ALA A 113 -2.74 1.51 11.88
CA ALA A 113 -2.36 2.80 11.33
C ALA A 113 -1.17 2.70 10.38
N GLY A 114 -1.38 3.20 9.16
CA GLY A 114 -0.35 3.35 8.13
C GLY A 114 0.06 4.79 7.92
N ILE A 115 1.34 4.99 7.59
CA ILE A 115 1.89 6.27 7.15
C ILE A 115 2.57 6.14 5.79
N ALA A 116 2.21 7.00 4.86
CA ALA A 116 2.81 7.06 3.53
C ALA A 116 3.75 8.26 3.40
N LEU A 117 4.86 8.05 2.70
CA LEU A 117 5.86 9.09 2.41
C LEU A 117 6.06 9.23 0.90
N ASN A 118 5.91 10.46 0.39
CA ASN A 118 6.24 10.81 -0.99
C ASN A 118 7.72 10.60 -1.29
N PRO A 119 8.14 10.44 -2.55
CA PRO A 119 9.53 10.14 -2.91
C PRO A 119 10.57 11.08 -2.28
N ALA A 120 10.29 12.38 -2.22
CA ALA A 120 11.22 13.38 -1.71
C ALA A 120 11.14 13.62 -0.19
N THR A 121 10.16 13.05 0.51
CA THR A 121 9.95 13.28 1.95
C THR A 121 11.00 12.56 2.78
N SER A 122 11.62 13.29 3.73
CA SER A 122 12.65 12.75 4.60
C SER A 122 12.11 11.69 5.56
N ILE A 123 12.87 10.61 5.78
CA ILE A 123 12.56 9.58 6.79
C ILE A 123 12.62 10.10 8.23
N ALA A 124 13.26 11.24 8.46
CA ALA A 124 13.29 11.88 9.78
C ALA A 124 11.90 12.23 10.32
N THR A 125 10.89 12.34 9.45
CA THR A 125 9.50 12.55 9.84
C THR A 125 8.93 11.38 10.66
N LEU A 126 9.53 10.20 10.58
CA LEU A 126 9.10 8.99 11.30
C LEU A 126 9.61 8.94 12.76
N SER A 127 10.66 9.71 13.10
CA SER A 127 11.44 9.53 14.34
C SER A 127 10.62 9.61 15.65
N TYR A 128 9.49 10.31 15.64
CA TYR A 128 8.68 10.52 16.85
C TYR A 128 7.27 9.92 16.76
N ILE A 129 7.02 9.07 15.79
CA ILE A 129 5.68 8.48 15.55
C ILE A 129 5.69 6.95 15.39
N LEU A 130 6.85 6.29 15.56
CA LEU A 130 6.98 4.84 15.37
C LEU A 130 6.07 4.01 16.29
N ASP A 131 5.80 4.50 17.53
CA ASP A 131 4.87 3.84 18.46
C ASP A 131 3.40 3.81 17.95
N ASP A 132 3.06 4.71 17.04
CA ASP A 132 1.72 4.87 16.52
C ASP A 132 1.52 4.24 15.12
N ILE A 133 2.56 3.55 14.59
CA ILE A 133 2.59 3.03 13.21
C ILE A 133 2.59 1.50 13.19
N ASP A 134 1.77 0.92 12.34
CA ASP A 134 1.75 -0.52 12.02
C ASP A 134 2.23 -0.80 10.58
N LEU A 135 2.18 0.23 9.69
CA LEU A 135 2.53 0.14 8.27
C LEU A 135 3.23 1.43 7.82
N ILE A 136 4.33 1.31 7.08
CA ILE A 136 4.98 2.44 6.39
C ILE A 136 4.93 2.18 4.88
N THR A 137 4.26 3.06 4.15
CA THR A 137 4.18 3.03 2.69
C THR A 137 5.24 3.94 2.09
N VAL A 138 6.15 3.36 1.33
CA VAL A 138 7.16 4.10 0.56
C VAL A 138 6.65 4.27 -0.86
N MET A 139 6.27 5.51 -1.21
CA MET A 139 5.93 5.83 -2.59
C MET A 139 7.18 5.78 -3.45
N THR A 140 7.21 4.91 -4.45
CA THR A 140 8.33 4.80 -5.40
C THR A 140 8.10 5.57 -6.70
N VAL A 141 6.93 6.18 -6.82
CA VAL A 141 6.53 7.16 -7.81
C VAL A 141 5.83 8.33 -7.11
N ASN A 142 5.61 9.45 -7.79
CA ASN A 142 4.73 10.48 -7.23
C ASN A 142 3.28 9.98 -7.23
N PRO A 143 2.53 10.13 -6.13
CA PRO A 143 1.17 9.62 -6.04
C PRO A 143 0.21 10.28 -7.03
N GLY A 144 -0.90 9.58 -7.35
CA GLY A 144 -2.00 10.12 -8.15
C GLY A 144 -2.26 9.41 -9.48
N PHE A 145 -1.28 8.76 -10.11
CA PHE A 145 -1.47 8.10 -11.40
C PHE A 145 -0.68 6.79 -11.49
N ALA A 146 -1.30 5.75 -12.04
CA ALA A 146 -0.63 4.50 -12.37
C ALA A 146 0.28 4.62 -13.62
N GLY A 147 1.20 3.65 -13.79
CA GLY A 147 2.04 3.54 -14.99
C GLY A 147 3.28 4.45 -15.03
N GLN A 148 3.63 5.08 -13.93
CA GLN A 148 4.86 5.86 -13.81
C GLN A 148 6.10 4.97 -13.68
N VAL A 149 7.28 5.52 -13.98
CA VAL A 149 8.58 4.87 -13.81
C VAL A 149 9.08 5.04 -12.38
N LEU A 150 9.62 3.97 -11.82
CA LEU A 150 10.24 3.97 -10.48
C LEU A 150 11.31 5.06 -10.36
N ILE A 151 11.29 5.79 -9.25
CA ILE A 151 12.31 6.77 -8.86
C ILE A 151 13.43 6.04 -8.11
N PRO A 152 14.65 5.87 -8.68
CA PRO A 152 15.68 4.99 -8.11
C PRO A 152 16.06 5.31 -6.66
N ALA A 153 16.06 6.59 -6.27
CA ALA A 153 16.40 7.02 -4.91
C ALA A 153 15.46 6.44 -3.83
N THR A 154 14.22 6.04 -4.20
CA THR A 154 13.25 5.49 -3.26
C THR A 154 13.60 4.08 -2.80
N ILE A 155 14.40 3.36 -3.55
CA ILE A 155 14.93 2.04 -3.16
C ILE A 155 15.92 2.18 -2.01
N CYS A 156 16.83 3.15 -2.07
CA CYS A 156 17.72 3.46 -0.95
C CYS A 156 16.90 3.91 0.27
N LYS A 157 15.90 4.77 0.06
CA LYS A 157 14.98 5.22 1.12
C LYS A 157 14.26 4.05 1.80
N LEU A 158 13.82 3.05 1.04
CA LEU A 158 13.18 1.84 1.59
C LEU A 158 14.15 1.09 2.53
N ALA A 159 15.39 0.89 2.10
CA ALA A 159 16.43 0.26 2.91
C ALA A 159 16.76 1.08 4.18
N ASP A 160 16.83 2.40 4.06
CA ASP A 160 17.06 3.29 5.19
C ASP A 160 15.93 3.22 6.22
N ILE A 161 14.66 3.16 5.77
CA ILE A 161 13.50 2.99 6.65
C ILE A 161 13.55 1.59 7.32
N ARG A 162 13.88 0.52 6.59
CA ARG A 162 14.03 -0.81 7.17
C ARG A 162 15.07 -0.82 8.30
N ASN A 163 16.22 -0.21 8.04
CA ASN A 163 17.28 -0.08 9.04
C ASN A 163 16.83 0.76 10.26
N LEU A 164 16.10 1.86 10.01
CA LEU A 164 15.57 2.72 11.06
C LEU A 164 14.64 1.94 12.01
N VAL A 165 13.61 1.27 11.46
CA VAL A 165 12.61 0.59 12.28
C VAL A 165 13.18 -0.65 12.98
N ASP A 166 14.11 -1.38 12.34
CA ASP A 166 14.75 -2.53 12.97
C ASP A 166 15.70 -2.13 14.08
N SER A 167 16.52 -1.09 13.89
CA SER A 167 17.44 -0.59 14.91
C SER A 167 16.73 0.03 16.12
N ALA A 168 15.54 0.60 15.89
CA ALA A 168 14.71 1.16 16.94
C ALA A 168 13.82 0.13 17.66
N GLY A 169 13.86 -1.15 17.26
CA GLY A 169 13.07 -2.22 17.90
C GLY A 169 11.64 -2.39 17.37
N TYR A 170 11.28 -1.70 16.28
CA TYR A 170 9.95 -1.74 15.64
C TYR A 170 9.92 -2.68 14.42
N SER A 171 10.62 -3.80 14.50
CA SER A 171 10.72 -4.78 13.40
C SER A 171 9.38 -5.39 12.96
N HIS A 172 8.33 -5.23 13.75
CA HIS A 172 6.96 -5.66 13.45
C HIS A 172 6.26 -4.75 12.44
N ILE A 173 6.74 -3.51 12.25
CA ILE A 173 6.15 -2.58 11.27
C ILE A 173 6.33 -3.14 9.86
N GLU A 174 5.21 -3.25 9.14
CA GLU A 174 5.22 -3.63 7.74
C GLU A 174 5.79 -2.51 6.88
N LEU A 175 6.60 -2.86 5.87
CA LEU A 175 7.06 -1.91 4.86
C LEU A 175 6.40 -2.20 3.52
N GLN A 176 5.52 -1.31 3.13
CA GLN A 176 4.81 -1.36 1.85
C GLN A 176 5.53 -0.51 0.82
N VAL A 177 5.55 -1.01 -0.40
CA VAL A 177 6.02 -0.28 -1.58
C VAL A 177 4.84 -0.07 -2.52
N ASP A 178 4.61 1.19 -2.89
CA ASP A 178 3.60 1.57 -3.86
C ASP A 178 4.21 2.41 -4.99
N GLY A 179 3.96 1.96 -6.23
CA GLY A 179 4.43 2.55 -7.47
C GLY A 179 5.41 1.67 -8.24
N ASN A 180 5.13 1.40 -9.49
CA ASN A 180 5.95 0.60 -10.42
C ASN A 180 6.47 -0.73 -9.82
N VAL A 181 5.63 -1.42 -9.06
CA VAL A 181 5.90 -2.77 -8.55
C VAL A 181 5.82 -3.74 -9.72
N SER A 182 6.85 -3.76 -10.54
CA SER A 182 6.99 -4.57 -11.74
C SER A 182 7.72 -5.89 -11.45
N PHE A 183 7.56 -6.88 -12.32
CA PHE A 183 8.32 -8.14 -12.20
C PHE A 183 9.83 -7.93 -12.12
N GLU A 184 10.35 -6.88 -12.76
CA GLU A 184 11.77 -6.52 -12.75
C GLU A 184 12.19 -5.89 -11.41
N ASN A 185 11.33 -5.03 -10.83
CA ASN A 185 11.66 -4.27 -9.62
C ASN A 185 11.41 -5.04 -8.31
N ILE A 186 10.49 -6.02 -8.31
CA ILE A 186 10.11 -6.80 -7.12
C ILE A 186 11.31 -7.37 -6.36
N PRO A 187 12.30 -8.04 -7.00
CA PRO A 187 13.46 -8.57 -6.28
C PRO A 187 14.23 -7.48 -5.54
N LEU A 188 14.45 -6.33 -6.16
CA LEU A 188 15.15 -5.21 -5.58
C LEU A 188 14.40 -4.61 -4.37
N MET A 189 13.07 -4.48 -4.47
CA MET A 189 12.21 -4.00 -3.39
C MET A 189 12.26 -4.94 -2.17
N ILE A 190 12.20 -6.24 -2.40
CA ILE A 190 12.29 -7.26 -1.34
C ILE A 190 13.67 -7.21 -0.66
N HIS A 191 14.76 -7.19 -1.42
CA HIS A 191 16.11 -7.08 -0.86
C HIS A 191 16.34 -5.78 -0.08
N SER A 192 15.61 -4.72 -0.41
CA SER A 192 15.62 -3.44 0.31
C SER A 192 14.69 -3.43 1.54
N GLY A 193 14.04 -4.55 1.86
CA GLY A 193 13.27 -4.72 3.09
C GLY A 193 11.76 -4.57 2.98
N ALA A 194 11.20 -4.53 1.75
CA ALA A 194 9.74 -4.55 1.56
C ALA A 194 9.12 -5.84 2.08
N THR A 195 7.98 -5.73 2.77
CA THR A 195 7.16 -6.84 3.24
C THR A 195 5.75 -6.83 2.63
N MET A 196 5.35 -5.74 1.99
CA MET A 196 4.07 -5.60 1.27
C MET A 196 4.31 -4.93 -0.08
N LEU A 197 3.72 -5.49 -1.14
CA LEU A 197 3.93 -5.09 -2.53
C LEU A 197 2.60 -4.72 -3.18
N VAL A 198 2.38 -3.43 -3.50
CA VAL A 198 1.17 -2.95 -4.17
C VAL A 198 1.26 -3.21 -5.67
N GLY A 199 0.67 -4.30 -6.12
CA GLY A 199 0.66 -4.73 -7.52
C GLY A 199 -0.42 -4.04 -8.34
N GLY A 200 0.01 -3.20 -9.27
CA GLY A 200 -0.84 -2.53 -10.25
C GLY A 200 -0.68 -3.08 -11.67
N THR A 201 -0.73 -2.19 -12.67
CA THR A 201 -0.62 -2.54 -14.12
C THR A 201 0.74 -3.12 -14.51
N SER A 202 1.77 -2.95 -13.67
CA SER A 202 3.13 -3.49 -13.91
C SER A 202 3.30 -4.92 -13.43
N SER A 203 2.34 -5.48 -12.68
CA SER A 203 2.37 -6.84 -12.13
C SER A 203 0.99 -7.48 -12.10
N VAL A 204 0.18 -7.34 -11.03
CA VAL A 204 -1.08 -8.07 -10.80
C VAL A 204 -2.09 -7.87 -11.94
N PHE A 205 -2.24 -6.65 -12.44
CA PHE A 205 -3.14 -6.31 -13.55
C PHE A 205 -2.40 -6.15 -14.89
N HIS A 206 -1.34 -6.94 -15.10
CA HIS A 206 -0.52 -6.86 -16.30
C HIS A 206 -1.29 -7.36 -17.54
N LYS A 207 -1.29 -6.55 -18.61
CA LYS A 207 -2.12 -6.79 -19.82
C LYS A 207 -1.87 -8.13 -20.54
N GLN A 208 -0.69 -8.72 -20.37
CA GLN A 208 -0.29 -9.97 -21.05
C GLN A 208 -0.60 -11.23 -20.24
N TYR A 209 -1.06 -11.10 -19.00
CA TYR A 209 -1.34 -12.22 -18.09
C TYR A 209 -2.76 -12.15 -17.56
N SER A 210 -3.35 -13.29 -17.24
CA SER A 210 -4.50 -13.30 -16.33
C SER A 210 -4.05 -12.93 -14.93
N ILE A 211 -4.96 -12.44 -14.07
CA ILE A 211 -4.66 -12.10 -12.67
C ILE A 211 -3.98 -13.29 -11.95
N GLY A 212 -4.51 -14.51 -12.13
CA GLY A 212 -3.92 -15.71 -11.52
C GLY A 212 -2.49 -16.00 -11.99
N GLN A 213 -2.21 -15.84 -13.29
CA GLN A 213 -0.85 -16.01 -13.84
C GLN A 213 0.10 -14.94 -13.30
N ALA A 214 -0.36 -13.69 -13.23
CA ALA A 214 0.42 -12.57 -12.74
C ALA A 214 0.77 -12.73 -11.26
N VAL A 215 -0.19 -13.07 -10.41
CA VAL A 215 0.03 -13.33 -8.96
C VAL A 215 0.97 -14.54 -8.77
N CYS A 216 0.82 -15.60 -9.56
CA CYS A 216 1.73 -16.76 -9.51
C CYS A 216 3.18 -16.35 -9.84
N ALA A 217 3.39 -15.51 -10.86
CA ALA A 217 4.69 -14.98 -11.22
C ALA A 217 5.29 -14.11 -10.11
N VAL A 218 4.50 -13.24 -9.48
CA VAL A 218 4.95 -12.43 -8.33
C VAL A 218 5.35 -13.32 -7.16
N ARG A 219 4.55 -14.34 -6.81
CA ARG A 219 4.90 -15.28 -5.73
C ARG A 219 6.18 -16.07 -6.02
N ALA A 220 6.43 -16.44 -7.28
CA ALA A 220 7.68 -17.09 -7.68
C ALA A 220 8.90 -16.16 -7.47
N LEU A 221 8.78 -14.86 -7.80
CA LEU A 221 9.82 -13.86 -7.55
C LEU A 221 10.05 -13.65 -6.06
N ILE A 222 8.98 -13.57 -5.25
CA ILE A 222 9.09 -13.47 -3.78
C ILE A 222 9.90 -14.67 -3.25
N LYS A 223 9.50 -15.88 -3.63
CA LYS A 223 10.19 -17.11 -3.17
C LYS A 223 11.67 -17.14 -3.55
N SER A 224 12.02 -16.73 -4.77
CA SER A 224 13.43 -16.71 -5.20
C SER A 224 14.24 -15.61 -4.51
N SER A 225 13.63 -14.46 -4.18
CA SER A 225 14.30 -13.34 -3.53
C SER A 225 14.49 -13.53 -2.02
N THR A 226 13.65 -14.34 -1.37
CA THR A 226 13.77 -14.65 0.07
C THR A 226 14.64 -15.87 0.36
N ALA A 227 14.94 -16.69 -0.64
CA ALA A 227 15.79 -17.88 -0.51
C ALA A 227 17.29 -17.60 -0.74
N ALA A 228 17.66 -16.41 -1.17
CA ALA A 228 19.02 -15.96 -1.45
C ALA A 228 19.61 -15.18 -0.27
#